data_a7ea303ce74671fbd2f2b685e6edd973
#
_entry.id   a7ea303ce74671fbd2f2b685e6edd973
#
_cell.length_a   1.000
_cell.length_b   1.000
_cell.length_c   1.000
_cell.angle_alpha   90.00
_cell.angle_beta   90.00
_cell.angle_gamma   90.00
#
_symmetry.space_group_name_H-M   'P 1'
#
loop_
_entity.id
_entity.type
_entity.pdbx_description
1 polymer ?
#
loop_
_entity_poly.entity_id
_entity_poly.type
_entity_poly.pdbx_seq_one_letter_code
_entity_poly.pdbx_strand_id
1 'polypeptide(L)'
;MIVVECYTDEFLVKLLGFRGIKHEGRKGKVLERVRENSDAIGIIDEDPGNNQPSERFEYIEYESRSTIKLLVKNSDMTKKVIEISPDLEGWILNRAKQNRISPKRFDLSDDPQELHTPHIERRKNFRKFMEELVKTDDTEIDILKKWLAIYK
;
A
#
# COMPACT_ATOMS: atom_id res chain seq x y z
N MET A 1 11.56 2.95 -9.46
CA MET A 1 10.16 2.71 -9.91
C MET A 1 9.36 2.11 -8.76
N ILE A 2 8.15 2.60 -8.53
CA ILE A 2 7.24 2.05 -7.51
C ILE A 2 6.16 1.25 -8.24
N VAL A 3 5.95 0.00 -7.82
CA VAL A 3 5.03 -0.94 -8.47
C VAL A 3 3.88 -1.27 -7.52
N VAL A 4 2.65 -1.12 -7.97
CA VAL A 4 1.45 -1.25 -7.13
C VAL A 4 0.42 -2.20 -7.74
N GLU A 5 -0.46 -2.77 -6.89
CA GLU A 5 -1.50 -3.68 -7.32
C GLU A 5 -2.68 -2.95 -7.96
N CYS A 6 -3.16 -1.87 -7.36
CA CYS A 6 -4.39 -1.22 -7.79
C CYS A 6 -4.27 0.31 -7.93
N TYR A 7 -5.31 0.91 -8.50
CA TYR A 7 -5.35 2.37 -8.69
C TYR A 7 -5.46 3.15 -7.38
N THR A 8 -6.04 2.55 -6.34
CA THR A 8 -6.12 3.17 -5.02
C THR A 8 -4.72 3.27 -4.39
N ASP A 9 -3.90 2.22 -4.53
CA ASP A 9 -2.49 2.26 -4.13
C ASP A 9 -1.75 3.37 -4.88
N GLU A 10 -1.94 3.42 -6.19
CA GLU A 10 -1.30 4.45 -7.03
C GLU A 10 -1.69 5.85 -6.56
N PHE A 11 -2.96 6.05 -6.26
CA PHE A 11 -3.46 7.34 -5.75
C PHE A 11 -2.79 7.72 -4.42
N LEU A 12 -2.74 6.77 -3.47
CA LEU A 12 -2.05 6.99 -2.19
C LEU A 12 -0.59 7.41 -2.40
N VAL A 13 0.14 6.66 -3.22
CA VAL A 13 1.56 6.93 -3.47
C VAL A 13 1.77 8.31 -4.11
N LYS A 14 0.88 8.71 -5.00
CA LYS A 14 0.89 10.06 -5.59
C LYS A 14 0.64 11.14 -4.53
N LEU A 15 -0.31 10.91 -3.62
CA LEU A 15 -0.57 11.86 -2.52
C LEU A 15 0.64 12.01 -1.59
N LEU A 16 1.43 10.95 -1.42
CA LEU A 16 2.66 11.00 -0.64
C LEU A 16 3.80 11.73 -1.37
N GLY A 17 3.58 12.17 -2.60
CA GLY A 17 4.52 12.98 -3.36
C GLY A 17 5.42 12.20 -4.33
N PHE A 18 5.15 10.93 -4.57
CA PHE A 18 5.96 10.11 -5.46
C PHE A 18 5.42 10.09 -6.89
N ARG A 19 6.34 9.80 -7.82
CA ARG A 19 6.07 9.64 -9.25
C ARG A 19 6.75 8.38 -9.76
N GLY A 20 6.56 8.05 -11.02
CA GLY A 20 7.17 6.85 -11.59
C GLY A 20 6.52 5.56 -11.07
N ILE A 21 5.19 5.58 -10.97
CA ILE A 21 4.41 4.48 -10.43
C ILE A 21 3.91 3.60 -11.56
N LYS A 22 4.05 2.29 -11.41
CA LYS A 22 3.55 1.29 -12.35
C LYS A 22 2.44 0.46 -11.70
N HIS A 23 1.27 0.48 -12.29
CA HIS A 23 0.13 -0.33 -11.90
C HIS A 23 0.18 -1.68 -12.61
N GLU A 24 0.05 -2.78 -11.88
CA GLU A 24 0.16 -4.15 -12.44
C GLU A 24 -1.11 -4.98 -12.32
N GLY A 25 -2.06 -4.59 -11.48
CA GLY A 25 -3.36 -5.25 -11.38
C GLY A 25 -3.46 -6.43 -10.40
N ARG A 26 -2.34 -7.04 -9.99
CA ARG A 26 -2.35 -8.15 -9.03
C ARG A 26 -0.98 -8.36 -8.38
N LYS A 27 -0.98 -8.99 -7.20
CA LYS A 27 0.22 -9.23 -6.40
C LYS A 27 1.32 -9.98 -7.16
N GLY A 28 0.96 -11.06 -7.85
CA GLY A 28 1.95 -11.84 -8.61
C GLY A 28 2.67 -11.02 -9.67
N LYS A 29 1.98 -10.10 -10.32
CA LYS A 29 2.58 -9.20 -11.31
C LYS A 29 3.46 -8.13 -10.68
N VAL A 30 3.10 -7.66 -9.49
CA VAL A 30 3.97 -6.74 -8.72
C VAL A 30 5.30 -7.43 -8.40
N LEU A 31 5.25 -8.65 -7.87
CA LEU A 31 6.44 -9.43 -7.53
C LEU A 31 7.31 -9.73 -8.76
N GLU A 32 6.68 -10.11 -9.88
CA GLU A 32 7.36 -10.31 -11.16
C GLU A 32 8.11 -9.04 -11.61
N ARG A 33 7.44 -7.90 -11.57
CA ARG A 33 8.03 -6.63 -11.97
C ARG A 33 9.21 -6.24 -11.08
N VAL A 34 9.10 -6.45 -9.78
CA VAL A 34 10.19 -6.20 -8.83
C VAL A 34 11.37 -7.12 -9.12
N ARG A 35 11.10 -8.41 -9.41
CA ARG A 35 12.15 -9.36 -9.78
C ARG A 35 12.93 -8.92 -11.01
N GLU A 36 12.24 -8.41 -12.01
CA GLU A 36 12.82 -8.05 -13.31
C GLU A 36 13.53 -6.70 -13.33
N ASN A 37 13.31 -5.85 -12.34
CA ASN A 37 13.85 -4.49 -12.31
C ASN A 37 14.66 -4.24 -11.04
N SER A 38 15.91 -3.85 -11.21
CA SER A 38 16.84 -3.64 -10.09
C SER A 38 16.51 -2.44 -9.22
N ASP A 39 15.79 -1.47 -9.76
CA ASP A 39 15.44 -0.21 -9.10
C ASP A 39 13.97 -0.13 -8.69
N ALA A 40 13.27 -1.28 -8.66
CA ALA A 40 11.85 -1.31 -8.32
C ALA A 40 11.63 -1.68 -6.85
N ILE A 41 10.61 -1.04 -6.26
CA ILE A 41 10.02 -1.45 -4.99
C ILE A 41 8.52 -1.69 -5.22
N GLY A 42 7.99 -2.77 -4.66
CA GLY A 42 6.58 -3.11 -4.76
C GLY A 42 5.78 -2.73 -3.52
N ILE A 43 4.48 -2.52 -3.70
CA ILE A 43 3.51 -2.45 -2.60
C ILE A 43 2.48 -3.54 -2.86
N ILE A 44 2.25 -4.39 -1.86
CA ILE A 44 1.31 -5.50 -1.94
C ILE A 44 0.43 -5.55 -0.70
N ASP A 45 -0.76 -6.11 -0.84
CA ASP A 45 -1.63 -6.41 0.30
C ASP A 45 -1.26 -7.77 0.89
N GLU A 46 -1.38 -7.92 2.22
CA GLU A 46 -1.19 -9.22 2.87
C GLU A 46 -2.25 -10.22 2.43
N ASP A 47 -3.51 -9.81 2.42
CA ASP A 47 -4.67 -10.66 2.11
C ASP A 47 -4.68 -11.97 2.90
N PRO A 48 -4.72 -11.92 4.24
CA PRO A 48 -4.66 -13.13 5.06
C PRO A 48 -5.83 -14.07 4.73
N GLY A 49 -5.54 -15.37 4.69
CA GLY A 49 -6.54 -16.40 4.37
C GLY A 49 -6.77 -16.62 2.88
N ASN A 50 -6.17 -15.83 2.01
CA ASN A 50 -6.23 -16.02 0.57
C ASN A 50 -4.98 -16.74 0.05
N ASN A 51 -5.10 -17.38 -1.12
CA ASN A 51 -3.96 -17.99 -1.79
C ASN A 51 -2.93 -16.94 -2.18
N GLN A 52 -1.66 -17.20 -1.86
CA GLN A 52 -0.57 -16.31 -2.18
C GLN A 52 0.16 -16.80 -3.44
N PRO A 53 0.69 -15.87 -4.27
CA PRO A 53 1.64 -16.25 -5.31
C PRO A 53 2.84 -16.98 -4.69
N SER A 54 3.34 -18.03 -5.34
CA SER A 54 4.48 -18.81 -4.82
C SER A 54 5.70 -17.93 -4.52
N GLU A 55 5.95 -16.92 -5.33
CA GLU A 55 7.09 -16.01 -5.16
C GLU A 55 7.01 -15.22 -3.84
N ARG A 56 5.79 -14.98 -3.29
CA ARG A 56 5.64 -14.30 -2.00
C ARG A 56 6.39 -15.03 -0.88
N PHE A 57 6.44 -16.36 -0.92
CA PHE A 57 7.11 -17.19 0.09
C PHE A 57 8.64 -17.07 0.06
N GLU A 58 9.21 -16.48 -0.98
CA GLU A 58 10.64 -16.22 -1.08
C GLU A 58 11.05 -14.92 -0.38
N TYR A 59 10.09 -14.16 0.13
CA TYR A 59 10.32 -12.90 0.84
C TYR A 59 10.28 -13.12 2.36
N ILE A 60 11.20 -12.46 3.07
CA ILE A 60 11.29 -12.49 4.52
C ILE A 60 11.14 -11.08 5.08
N GLU A 61 10.68 -10.97 6.32
CA GLU A 61 10.53 -9.69 7.00
C GLU A 61 11.89 -9.08 7.30
N TYR A 62 12.08 -7.83 6.91
CA TYR A 62 13.29 -7.04 7.19
C TYR A 62 13.02 -5.99 8.28
N GLU A 63 11.92 -5.24 8.15
CA GLU A 63 11.42 -4.31 9.16
C GLU A 63 9.91 -4.46 9.29
N SER A 64 9.37 -4.14 10.46
CA SER A 64 7.94 -4.19 10.73
C SER A 64 7.53 -3.01 11.60
N ARG A 65 6.36 -2.46 11.30
CA ARG A 65 5.72 -1.41 12.08
C ARG A 65 4.23 -1.70 12.15
N SER A 66 3.84 -2.49 13.16
CA SER A 66 2.46 -2.89 13.38
C SER A 66 1.83 -3.53 12.13
N THR A 67 1.17 -2.76 11.27
CA THR A 67 0.41 -3.28 10.12
C THR A 67 1.09 -3.05 8.77
N ILE A 68 2.32 -2.54 8.73
CA ILE A 68 3.12 -2.50 7.50
C ILE A 68 4.47 -3.18 7.72
N LYS A 69 4.93 -3.88 6.70
CA LYS A 69 6.19 -4.62 6.74
C LYS A 69 7.00 -4.33 5.51
N LEU A 70 8.30 -4.15 5.70
CA LEU A 70 9.26 -4.13 4.61
C LEU A 70 9.82 -5.55 4.48
N LEU A 71 9.60 -6.15 3.33
CA LEU A 71 10.04 -7.51 3.01
C LEU A 71 11.19 -7.46 2.01
N VAL A 72 12.14 -8.37 2.16
CA VAL A 72 13.24 -8.54 1.22
C VAL A 72 13.25 -9.98 0.70
N LYS A 73 13.64 -10.16 -0.54
CA LYS A 73 13.74 -11.50 -1.12
C LYS A 73 14.94 -12.22 -0.52
N ASN A 74 14.75 -13.42 -0.01
CA ASN A 74 15.79 -14.17 0.70
C ASN A 74 17.02 -14.44 -0.19
N SER A 75 16.80 -14.74 -1.46
CA SER A 75 17.88 -15.01 -2.44
C SER A 75 18.54 -13.76 -2.99
N ASP A 76 17.91 -12.60 -2.88
CA ASP A 76 18.40 -11.33 -3.39
C ASP A 76 17.78 -10.16 -2.57
N MET A 77 18.48 -9.72 -1.55
CA MET A 77 18.00 -8.69 -0.63
C MET A 77 17.86 -7.31 -1.26
N THR A 78 18.30 -7.11 -2.50
CA THR A 78 18.03 -5.87 -3.23
C THR A 78 16.58 -5.78 -3.69
N LYS A 79 15.87 -6.91 -3.77
CA LYS A 79 14.45 -6.97 -4.13
C LYS A 79 13.60 -6.74 -2.89
N LYS A 80 12.79 -5.68 -2.92
CA LYS A 80 12.03 -5.22 -1.76
C LYS A 80 10.57 -5.01 -2.12
N VAL A 81 9.70 -5.37 -1.18
CA VAL A 81 8.28 -5.03 -1.25
C VAL A 81 7.80 -4.55 0.11
N ILE A 82 6.82 -3.67 0.12
CA ILE A 82 6.11 -3.25 1.32
C ILE A 82 4.78 -3.98 1.34
N GLU A 83 4.52 -4.72 2.42
CA GLU A 83 3.26 -5.45 2.61
C GLU A 83 2.38 -4.69 3.59
N ILE A 84 1.14 -4.43 3.19
CA ILE A 84 0.14 -3.70 3.96
C ILE A 84 -0.89 -4.69 4.51
N SER A 85 -1.15 -4.64 5.80
CA SER A 85 -2.05 -5.58 6.49
C SER A 85 -3.32 -4.88 6.98
N PRO A 86 -4.48 -5.52 6.85
CA PRO A 86 -4.71 -6.78 6.16
C PRO A 86 -4.79 -6.62 4.63
N ASP A 87 -5.17 -5.44 4.18
CA ASP A 87 -5.23 -4.94 2.81
C ASP A 87 -5.22 -3.41 2.85
N LEU A 88 -5.18 -2.77 1.69
CA LEU A 88 -5.10 -1.31 1.61
C LEU A 88 -6.31 -0.64 2.27
N GLU A 89 -7.51 -1.09 1.96
CA GLU A 89 -8.75 -0.48 2.48
C GLU A 89 -8.84 -0.60 4.01
N GLY A 90 -8.56 -1.77 4.54
CA GLY A 90 -8.53 -2.00 5.99
C GLY A 90 -7.47 -1.16 6.69
N TRP A 91 -6.31 -1.04 6.07
CA TRP A 91 -5.21 -0.22 6.60
C TRP A 91 -5.57 1.28 6.60
N ILE A 92 -6.13 1.78 5.51
CA ILE A 92 -6.59 3.18 5.41
C ILE A 92 -7.60 3.48 6.51
N LEU A 93 -8.59 2.62 6.71
CA LEU A 93 -9.60 2.80 7.76
C LEU A 93 -8.99 2.76 9.16
N ASN A 94 -8.03 1.87 9.40
CA ASN A 94 -7.32 1.82 10.67
C ASN A 94 -6.49 3.08 10.92
N ARG A 95 -5.81 3.60 9.89
CA ARG A 95 -5.06 4.86 10.03
C ARG A 95 -5.99 6.04 10.29
N ALA A 96 -7.12 6.09 9.60
CA ALA A 96 -8.13 7.12 9.85
C ALA A 96 -8.64 7.06 11.29
N LYS A 97 -8.96 5.88 11.80
CA LYS A 97 -9.41 5.68 13.18
C LYS A 97 -8.37 6.15 14.19
N GLN A 98 -7.11 5.79 13.99
CA GLN A 98 -6.01 6.20 14.88
C GLN A 98 -5.81 7.72 14.89
N ASN A 99 -6.17 8.40 13.81
CA ASN A 99 -6.03 9.85 13.67
C ASN A 99 -7.36 10.58 13.85
N ARG A 100 -8.39 9.90 14.34
CA ARG A 100 -9.73 10.47 14.63
C ARG A 100 -10.39 11.11 13.41
N ILE A 101 -10.17 10.54 12.24
CA ILE A 101 -10.84 10.93 11.00
C ILE A 101 -11.97 9.94 10.74
N SER A 102 -13.22 10.42 10.74
CA SER A 102 -14.37 9.58 10.46
C SER A 102 -14.63 9.51 8.95
N PRO A 103 -14.67 8.32 8.34
CA PRO A 103 -15.07 8.17 6.94
C PRO A 103 -16.47 8.70 6.67
N LYS A 104 -17.39 8.56 7.63
CA LYS A 104 -18.78 9.03 7.52
C LYS A 104 -18.90 10.52 7.29
N ARG A 105 -17.95 11.30 7.80
CA ARG A 105 -17.89 12.76 7.57
C ARG A 105 -17.68 13.10 6.09
N PHE A 106 -17.22 12.12 5.29
CA PHE A 106 -16.99 12.22 3.85
C PHE A 106 -17.98 11.37 3.04
N ASP A 107 -19.10 10.95 3.63
CA ASP A 107 -20.06 10.04 3.02
C ASP A 107 -19.43 8.72 2.54
N LEU A 108 -18.46 8.20 3.30
CA LEU A 108 -17.79 6.95 3.06
C LEU A 108 -18.16 5.92 4.13
N SER A 109 -18.21 4.65 3.73
CA SER A 109 -18.39 3.55 4.66
C SER A 109 -17.12 3.34 5.49
N ASP A 110 -17.29 2.81 6.70
CA ASP A 110 -16.21 2.32 7.55
C ASP A 110 -15.96 0.80 7.38
N ASP A 111 -16.63 0.19 6.39
CA ASP A 111 -16.42 -1.21 6.01
C ASP A 111 -15.39 -1.30 4.89
N PRO A 112 -14.25 -2.02 5.09
CA PRO A 112 -13.23 -2.16 4.06
C PRO A 112 -13.75 -2.74 2.74
N GLN A 113 -14.71 -3.67 2.79
CA GLN A 113 -15.28 -4.27 1.58
C GLN A 113 -16.06 -3.25 0.75
N GLU A 114 -16.75 -2.32 1.40
CA GLU A 114 -17.48 -1.25 0.71
C GLU A 114 -16.52 -0.20 0.12
N LEU A 115 -15.37 0.02 0.74
CA LEU A 115 -14.33 0.87 0.16
C LEU A 115 -13.65 0.22 -1.03
N HIS A 116 -13.65 -1.10 -1.11
CA HIS A 116 -13.11 -1.85 -2.25
C HIS A 116 -14.07 -1.77 -3.45
N THR A 117 -14.29 -0.57 -3.94
CA THR A 117 -15.20 -0.26 -5.04
C THR A 117 -14.38 0.14 -6.26
N PRO A 118 -14.70 -0.38 -7.47
CA PRO A 118 -13.97 0.02 -8.68
C PRO A 118 -13.96 1.54 -8.87
N HIS A 119 -12.77 2.09 -9.12
CA HIS A 119 -12.54 3.51 -9.39
C HIS A 119 -12.93 4.46 -8.24
N ILE A 120 -12.87 3.99 -6.99
CA ILE A 120 -13.16 4.84 -5.82
C ILE A 120 -12.21 6.05 -5.76
N GLU A 121 -10.98 5.90 -6.23
CA GLU A 121 -9.96 6.95 -6.29
C GLU A 121 -10.35 8.14 -7.17
N ARG A 122 -11.38 7.97 -8.01
CA ARG A 122 -11.93 9.04 -8.85
C ARG A 122 -13.02 9.83 -8.16
N ARG A 123 -13.58 9.31 -7.07
CA ARG A 123 -14.65 9.99 -6.32
C ARG A 123 -14.10 11.14 -5.50
N LYS A 124 -14.75 12.30 -5.61
CA LYS A 124 -14.32 13.52 -4.94
C LYS A 124 -14.27 13.38 -3.43
N ASN A 125 -15.27 12.71 -2.83
CA ASN A 125 -15.32 12.50 -1.40
C ASN A 125 -14.19 11.62 -0.89
N PHE A 126 -13.85 10.55 -1.61
CA PHE A 126 -12.73 9.68 -1.28
C PHE A 126 -11.39 10.43 -1.39
N ARG A 127 -11.23 11.24 -2.42
CA ARG A 127 -10.03 12.06 -2.60
C ARG A 127 -9.82 13.03 -1.44
N LYS A 128 -10.89 13.70 -1.00
CA LYS A 128 -10.81 14.62 0.14
C LYS A 128 -10.47 13.89 1.45
N PHE A 129 -11.06 12.72 1.65
CA PHE A 129 -10.77 11.87 2.80
C PHE A 129 -9.28 11.48 2.83
N MET A 130 -8.75 11.01 1.72
CA MET A 130 -7.35 10.61 1.60
C MET A 130 -6.39 11.79 1.75
N GLU A 131 -6.72 12.95 1.19
CA GLU A 131 -5.93 14.17 1.33
C GLU A 131 -5.82 14.59 2.81
N GLU A 132 -6.90 14.50 3.58
CA GLU A 132 -6.87 14.78 5.00
C GLU A 132 -6.04 13.74 5.77
N LEU A 133 -6.20 12.46 5.43
CA LEU A 133 -5.48 11.36 6.07
C LEU A 133 -3.96 11.50 5.91
N VAL A 134 -3.47 11.79 4.71
CA VAL A 134 -2.01 11.88 4.47
C VAL A 134 -1.38 13.14 5.07
N LYS A 135 -2.17 14.10 5.51
CA LYS A 135 -1.69 15.30 6.22
C LYS A 135 -1.54 15.10 7.73
N THR A 136 -1.98 13.95 8.25
CA THR A 136 -1.81 13.63 9.68
C THR A 136 -0.37 13.24 9.99
N ASP A 137 -0.01 13.28 11.28
CA ASP A 137 1.28 12.79 11.78
C ASP A 137 1.23 11.29 12.08
N ASP A 138 0.56 10.51 11.23
CA ASP A 138 0.44 9.07 11.43
C ASP A 138 1.77 8.36 11.26
N THR A 139 2.14 7.57 12.27
CA THR A 139 3.43 6.89 12.32
C THR A 139 3.63 5.94 11.13
N GLU A 140 2.61 5.16 10.77
CA GLU A 140 2.76 4.17 9.69
C GLU A 140 2.76 4.83 8.30
N ILE A 141 1.98 5.89 8.10
CA ILE A 141 2.03 6.66 6.85
C ILE A 141 3.42 7.28 6.68
N ASP A 142 3.99 7.82 7.75
CA ASP A 142 5.35 8.38 7.73
C ASP A 142 6.39 7.32 7.42
N ILE A 143 6.27 6.13 7.99
CA ILE A 143 7.18 5.01 7.71
C ILE A 143 7.04 4.54 6.25
N LEU A 144 5.82 4.42 5.74
CA LEU A 144 5.59 4.09 4.33
C LEU A 144 6.28 5.09 3.41
N LYS A 145 6.09 6.37 3.68
CA LYS A 145 6.73 7.45 2.91
C LYS A 145 8.25 7.35 2.99
N LYS A 146 8.79 7.11 4.17
CA LYS A 146 10.24 6.96 4.39
C LYS A 146 10.80 5.78 3.60
N TRP A 147 10.16 4.61 3.68
CA TRP A 147 10.63 3.43 2.94
C TRP A 147 10.59 3.65 1.43
N LEU A 148 9.52 4.26 0.92
CA LEU A 148 9.44 4.60 -0.50
C LEU A 148 10.55 5.57 -0.92
N ALA A 149 10.88 6.56 -0.09
CA ALA A 149 11.95 7.52 -0.38
C ALA A 149 13.34 6.87 -0.41
N ILE A 150 13.58 5.89 0.46
CA ILE A 150 14.90 5.24 0.58
C ILE A 150 15.11 4.18 -0.49
N TYR A 151 14.07 3.40 -0.81
CA TYR A 151 14.22 2.16 -1.57
C TYR A 151 13.61 2.20 -2.98
N LYS A 152 13.01 3.30 -3.38
CA LYS A 152 12.46 3.42 -4.73
C LYS A 152 13.52 3.39 -5.82
#